data_32b035a3aba8b358e9588f7e0f857d65
#
_entry.id   32b035a3aba8b358e9588f7e0f857d65
#
_cell.length_a   1.000
_cell.length_b   1.000
_cell.length_c   1.000
_cell.angle_alpha   90.00
_cell.angle_beta   90.00
_cell.angle_gamma   90.00
#
_symmetry.space_group_name_H-M   'P 1'
#
loop_
_entity.id
_entity.type
_entity.pdbx_description
1 polymer ?
#
loop_
_entity_poly.entity_id
_entity_poly.type
_entity_poly.pdbx_seq_one_letter_code
_entity_poly.pdbx_strand_id
1 'polypeptide(L)'
;MKSKLLCATALFMLSASAMAQHSFSTPDKATDALATAIREQNESAMSNLLGERWRDFLPPEGVDPDAVERFLRDWKARHNTVVEGNTAHLIVGINHWQFPIPVVKTASGWQFDLKQGAQEILTREIGRNELAAIEALHACVDAQQRYFAINQQYAEKIVSTDGKKDGLYWPVAPGETPSPLGPAFSPKEPGIGYHGYRFRILPESKGFAMVAWPVSYGQTGVMSFMVNQDDKVYQTDFGHDSQQKAQALSAFSPDKTWQPVAP
;
A
#
# COMPACT_ATOMS: atom_id res chain seq x y z
N MET A 1 -24.38 -21.05 -70.47
CA MET A 1 -24.38 -21.84 -69.22
C MET A 1 -23.35 -21.24 -68.28
N LYS A 2 -23.80 -20.48 -67.30
CA LYS A 2 -22.90 -19.80 -66.31
C LYS A 2 -23.09 -20.47 -64.94
N SER A 3 -22.11 -21.28 -64.50
CA SER A 3 -22.07 -21.89 -63.20
C SER A 3 -21.75 -20.87 -62.13
N LYS A 4 -22.65 -20.66 -61.16
CA LYS A 4 -22.41 -19.85 -59.97
C LYS A 4 -21.84 -20.76 -58.88
N LEU A 5 -20.58 -20.55 -58.51
CA LEU A 5 -19.94 -21.20 -57.39
C LEU A 5 -20.33 -20.44 -56.11
N LEU A 6 -21.08 -21.08 -55.20
CA LEU A 6 -21.41 -20.54 -53.89
C LEU A 6 -20.24 -20.91 -52.94
N CYS A 7 -19.44 -19.95 -52.52
CA CYS A 7 -18.53 -20.10 -51.40
C CYS A 7 -19.29 -19.90 -50.09
N ALA A 8 -19.55 -20.95 -49.36
CA ALA A 8 -20.04 -20.87 -47.98
C ALA A 8 -18.86 -20.67 -47.03
N THR A 9 -18.70 -19.46 -46.55
CA THR A 9 -17.70 -19.13 -45.50
C THR A 9 -18.29 -19.52 -44.15
N ALA A 10 -17.83 -20.66 -43.61
CA ALA A 10 -18.15 -21.07 -42.23
C ALA A 10 -17.42 -20.17 -41.25
N LEU A 11 -18.12 -19.29 -40.59
CA LEU A 11 -17.63 -18.45 -39.51
C LEU A 11 -17.53 -19.31 -38.25
N PHE A 12 -16.31 -19.80 -37.92
CA PHE A 12 -16.05 -20.45 -36.64
C PHE A 12 -16.05 -19.39 -35.55
N MET A 13 -17.12 -19.24 -34.82
CA MET A 13 -17.17 -18.53 -33.54
C MET A 13 -16.38 -19.34 -32.54
N LEU A 14 -15.11 -18.95 -32.29
CA LEU A 14 -14.38 -19.36 -31.08
C LEU A 14 -15.11 -18.73 -29.89
N SER A 15 -15.97 -19.47 -29.26
CA SER A 15 -16.48 -19.15 -27.92
C SER A 15 -15.30 -19.34 -26.95
N ALA A 16 -14.63 -18.25 -26.57
CA ALA A 16 -13.76 -18.25 -25.41
C ALA A 16 -14.68 -18.55 -24.21
N SER A 17 -14.67 -19.79 -23.75
CA SER A 17 -15.30 -20.16 -22.48
C SER A 17 -14.52 -19.46 -21.38
N ALA A 18 -14.97 -18.28 -20.96
CA ALA A 18 -14.55 -17.73 -19.68
C ALA A 18 -14.91 -18.78 -18.64
N MET A 19 -13.94 -19.39 -17.99
CA MET A 19 -14.16 -20.32 -16.89
C MET A 19 -14.98 -19.56 -15.84
N ALA A 20 -16.23 -19.95 -15.65
CA ALA A 20 -17.10 -19.30 -14.68
C ALA A 20 -16.54 -19.54 -13.28
N GLN A 21 -16.33 -18.47 -12.53
CA GLN A 21 -15.89 -18.53 -11.14
C GLN A 21 -16.83 -19.44 -10.32
N HIS A 22 -16.28 -20.22 -9.41
CA HIS A 22 -17.04 -21.18 -8.60
C HIS A 22 -18.01 -20.47 -7.66
N SER A 23 -19.27 -20.99 -7.61
CA SER A 23 -20.34 -20.50 -6.74
C SER A 23 -20.65 -21.49 -5.63
N PHE A 24 -20.93 -20.97 -4.44
CA PHE A 24 -21.22 -21.75 -3.25
C PHE A 24 -22.64 -21.52 -2.74
N SER A 25 -23.21 -22.51 -2.05
CA SER A 25 -24.54 -22.40 -1.45
C SER A 25 -24.55 -21.47 -0.22
N THR A 26 -23.41 -21.33 0.47
CA THR A 26 -23.23 -20.45 1.64
C THR A 26 -21.85 -19.76 1.58
N PRO A 27 -21.69 -18.57 2.21
CA PRO A 27 -20.39 -17.92 2.27
C PRO A 27 -19.36 -18.73 3.07
N ASP A 28 -19.78 -19.47 4.11
CA ASP A 28 -18.86 -20.34 4.88
C ASP A 28 -18.20 -21.40 3.99
N LYS A 29 -18.97 -22.04 3.09
CA LYS A 29 -18.40 -23.00 2.15
C LYS A 29 -17.37 -22.36 1.20
N ALA A 30 -17.57 -21.10 0.81
CA ALA A 30 -16.61 -20.38 0.00
C ALA A 30 -15.31 -20.14 0.78
N THR A 31 -15.40 -19.69 2.02
CA THR A 31 -14.25 -19.41 2.87
C THR A 31 -13.52 -20.68 3.30
N ASP A 32 -14.23 -21.80 3.55
CA ASP A 32 -13.62 -23.12 3.81
C ASP A 32 -12.82 -23.61 2.59
N ALA A 33 -13.38 -23.44 1.39
CA ALA A 33 -12.68 -23.78 0.16
C ALA A 33 -11.42 -22.94 -0.05
N LEU A 34 -11.46 -21.65 0.28
CA LEU A 34 -10.30 -20.76 0.23
C LEU A 34 -9.21 -21.24 1.19
N ALA A 35 -9.55 -21.49 2.46
CA ALA A 35 -8.58 -21.96 3.46
C ALA A 35 -7.97 -23.31 3.05
N THR A 36 -8.74 -24.18 2.43
CA THR A 36 -8.26 -25.46 1.89
C THR A 36 -7.30 -25.24 0.73
N ALA A 37 -7.65 -24.40 -0.25
CA ALA A 37 -6.80 -24.09 -1.41
C ALA A 37 -5.45 -23.46 -0.97
N ILE A 38 -5.47 -22.57 0.05
CA ILE A 38 -4.26 -21.96 0.63
C ILE A 38 -3.40 -23.04 1.31
N ARG A 39 -4.01 -23.90 2.13
CA ARG A 39 -3.29 -24.98 2.86
C ARG A 39 -2.63 -25.97 1.90
N GLU A 40 -3.30 -26.31 0.83
CA GLU A 40 -2.82 -27.27 -0.17
C GLU A 40 -1.93 -26.60 -1.24
N GLN A 41 -1.76 -25.29 -1.18
CA GLN A 41 -1.06 -24.50 -2.21
C GLN A 41 -1.60 -24.78 -3.62
N ASN A 42 -2.91 -24.97 -3.71
CA ASN A 42 -3.60 -25.39 -4.95
C ASN A 42 -3.96 -24.17 -5.80
N GLU A 43 -3.08 -23.82 -6.73
CA GLU A 43 -3.24 -22.66 -7.60
C GLU A 43 -4.45 -22.76 -8.53
N SER A 44 -4.79 -23.95 -9.01
CA SER A 44 -6.00 -24.16 -9.84
C SER A 44 -7.27 -23.90 -9.03
N ALA A 45 -7.30 -24.32 -7.76
CA ALA A 45 -8.40 -24.01 -6.86
C ALA A 45 -8.48 -22.50 -6.58
N MET A 46 -7.34 -21.83 -6.38
CA MET A 46 -7.30 -20.37 -6.21
C MET A 46 -7.85 -19.63 -7.44
N SER A 47 -7.48 -20.05 -8.67
CA SER A 47 -8.02 -19.47 -9.91
C SER A 47 -9.54 -19.69 -10.03
N ASN A 48 -10.04 -20.86 -9.66
CA ASN A 48 -11.47 -21.16 -9.66
C ASN A 48 -12.25 -20.33 -8.63
N LEU A 49 -11.65 -20.03 -7.47
CA LEU A 49 -12.27 -19.28 -6.38
C LEU A 49 -12.24 -17.77 -6.62
N LEU A 50 -11.09 -17.25 -7.02
CA LEU A 50 -10.82 -15.80 -7.10
C LEU A 50 -10.85 -15.27 -8.55
N GLY A 51 -10.82 -16.15 -9.54
CA GLY A 51 -10.69 -15.80 -10.95
C GLY A 51 -9.24 -15.88 -11.43
N GLU A 52 -9.04 -16.01 -12.75
CA GLU A 52 -7.72 -16.23 -13.38
C GLU A 52 -6.67 -15.13 -13.06
N ARG A 53 -7.14 -13.91 -12.80
CA ARG A 53 -6.29 -12.75 -12.58
C ARG A 53 -5.93 -12.51 -11.11
N TRP A 54 -6.18 -13.45 -10.21
CA TRP A 54 -5.93 -13.25 -8.78
C TRP A 54 -4.46 -12.94 -8.44
N ARG A 55 -3.52 -13.43 -9.27
CA ARG A 55 -2.10 -13.15 -9.10
C ARG A 55 -1.71 -11.71 -9.38
N ASP A 56 -2.50 -10.98 -10.18
CA ASP A 56 -2.23 -9.56 -10.48
C ASP A 56 -2.32 -8.68 -9.23
N PHE A 57 -2.91 -9.20 -8.15
CA PHE A 57 -3.08 -8.52 -6.86
C PHE A 57 -2.11 -9.00 -5.77
N LEU A 58 -1.14 -9.81 -6.16
CA LEU A 58 -0.05 -10.23 -5.27
C LEU A 58 1.19 -9.36 -5.53
N PRO A 59 2.07 -9.20 -4.52
CA PRO A 59 3.39 -8.65 -4.73
C PRO A 59 4.15 -9.44 -5.82
N PRO A 60 5.06 -8.81 -6.58
CA PRO A 60 5.86 -9.49 -7.61
C PRO A 60 6.64 -10.70 -7.10
N GLU A 61 7.07 -10.68 -5.85
CA GLU A 61 7.75 -11.77 -5.14
C GLU A 61 6.81 -12.91 -4.71
N GLY A 62 5.49 -12.74 -4.92
CA GLY A 62 4.47 -13.70 -4.53
C GLY A 62 3.95 -13.50 -3.11
N VAL A 63 3.30 -14.50 -2.56
CA VAL A 63 2.76 -14.47 -1.19
C VAL A 63 3.87 -14.84 -0.21
N ASP A 64 4.10 -13.99 0.80
CA ASP A 64 5.00 -14.27 1.90
C ASP A 64 4.60 -15.58 2.62
N PRO A 65 5.48 -16.60 2.67
CA PRO A 65 5.20 -17.86 3.37
C PRO A 65 4.80 -17.68 4.83
N ASP A 66 5.43 -16.74 5.53
CA ASP A 66 5.11 -16.44 6.93
C ASP A 66 3.68 -15.85 7.06
N ALA A 67 3.21 -15.10 6.06
CA ALA A 67 1.83 -14.61 6.03
C ALA A 67 0.82 -15.75 5.84
N VAL A 68 1.15 -16.74 5.02
CA VAL A 68 0.34 -17.95 4.85
C VAL A 68 0.26 -18.74 6.15
N GLU A 69 1.39 -18.97 6.82
CA GLU A 69 1.43 -19.67 8.11
C GLU A 69 0.63 -18.92 9.19
N ARG A 70 0.77 -17.60 9.27
CA ARG A 70 -0.02 -16.76 10.18
C ARG A 70 -1.52 -16.91 9.91
N PHE A 71 -1.93 -16.82 8.64
CA PHE A 71 -3.33 -16.98 8.26
C PHE A 71 -3.87 -18.36 8.68
N LEU A 72 -3.18 -19.45 8.37
CA LEU A 72 -3.63 -20.81 8.69
C LEU A 72 -3.67 -21.08 10.19
N ARG A 73 -2.71 -20.55 10.95
CA ARG A 73 -2.71 -20.62 12.42
C ARG A 73 -3.91 -19.87 12.98
N ASP A 74 -4.16 -18.67 12.51
CA ASP A 74 -5.24 -17.80 13.00
C ASP A 74 -6.60 -18.34 12.57
N TRP A 75 -6.72 -18.91 11.35
CA TRP A 75 -7.88 -19.68 10.90
C TRP A 75 -8.21 -20.82 11.87
N LYS A 76 -7.21 -21.63 12.25
CA LYS A 76 -7.39 -22.75 13.17
C LYS A 76 -7.82 -22.28 14.58
N ALA A 77 -7.31 -21.14 15.01
CA ALA A 77 -7.65 -20.59 16.32
C ALA A 77 -9.10 -20.09 16.38
N ARG A 78 -9.52 -19.36 15.37
CA ARG A 78 -10.88 -18.85 15.23
C ARG A 78 -11.12 -18.35 13.80
N HIS A 79 -12.26 -18.69 13.22
CA HIS A 79 -12.77 -18.07 12.00
C HIS A 79 -14.29 -18.05 12.03
N ASN A 80 -14.87 -17.07 11.37
CA ASN A 80 -16.31 -16.97 11.14
C ASN A 80 -16.58 -16.05 9.97
N THR A 81 -17.74 -16.20 9.38
CA THR A 81 -18.22 -15.33 8.31
C THR A 81 -19.31 -14.41 8.84
N VAL A 82 -19.15 -13.11 8.66
CA VAL A 82 -20.13 -12.08 9.01
C VAL A 82 -20.87 -11.67 7.76
N VAL A 83 -22.20 -11.82 7.74
CA VAL A 83 -23.05 -11.52 6.58
C VAL A 83 -23.75 -10.18 6.79
N GLU A 84 -23.57 -9.27 5.83
CA GLU A 84 -24.21 -7.95 5.79
C GLU A 84 -24.94 -7.79 4.45
N GLY A 85 -26.24 -8.06 4.45
CA GLY A 85 -27.06 -8.04 3.23
C GLY A 85 -26.60 -9.09 2.22
N ASN A 86 -26.08 -8.66 1.08
CA ASN A 86 -25.58 -9.53 0.01
C ASN A 86 -24.05 -9.69 0.03
N THR A 87 -23.37 -9.23 1.06
CA THR A 87 -21.92 -9.32 1.22
C THR A 87 -21.60 -10.08 2.49
N ALA A 88 -20.57 -10.90 2.45
CA ALA A 88 -20.07 -11.64 3.60
C ALA A 88 -18.56 -11.44 3.72
N HIS A 89 -18.10 -11.25 4.95
CA HIS A 89 -16.70 -11.01 5.29
C HIS A 89 -16.17 -12.16 6.14
N LEU A 90 -15.05 -12.71 5.74
CA LEU A 90 -14.31 -13.68 6.55
C LEU A 90 -13.52 -12.96 7.63
N ILE A 91 -13.73 -13.33 8.86
CA ILE A 91 -13.00 -12.85 10.05
C ILE A 91 -12.14 -14.00 10.57
N VAL A 92 -10.85 -13.73 10.79
CA VAL A 92 -9.86 -14.74 11.18
C VAL A 92 -9.07 -14.29 12.42
N GLY A 93 -8.79 -15.25 13.29
CA GLY A 93 -7.97 -15.06 14.47
C GLY A 93 -8.68 -14.37 15.64
N ILE A 94 -7.99 -14.32 16.77
CA ILE A 94 -8.50 -13.68 18.00
C ILE A 94 -8.54 -12.15 17.89
N ASN A 95 -7.71 -11.58 16.99
CA ASN A 95 -7.68 -10.14 16.71
C ASN A 95 -8.73 -9.70 15.70
N HIS A 96 -9.61 -10.62 15.29
CA HIS A 96 -10.70 -10.35 14.36
C HIS A 96 -10.23 -9.74 13.03
N TRP A 97 -9.09 -10.22 12.50
CA TRP A 97 -8.61 -9.74 11.21
C TRP A 97 -9.57 -10.10 10.08
N GLN A 98 -10.01 -9.10 9.35
CA GLN A 98 -10.91 -9.29 8.21
C GLN A 98 -10.11 -9.58 6.94
N PHE A 99 -10.42 -10.71 6.29
CA PHE A 99 -9.87 -11.01 4.97
C PHE A 99 -10.33 -9.97 3.94
N PRO A 100 -9.45 -9.44 3.10
CA PRO A 100 -9.78 -8.28 2.27
C PRO A 100 -10.75 -8.57 1.13
N ILE A 101 -10.82 -9.82 0.63
CA ILE A 101 -11.70 -10.17 -0.49
C ILE A 101 -13.04 -10.66 0.05
N PRO A 102 -14.14 -9.90 -0.14
CA PRO A 102 -15.46 -10.30 0.33
C PRO A 102 -16.05 -11.41 -0.53
N VAL A 103 -17.02 -12.12 0.03
CA VAL A 103 -17.87 -13.08 -0.68
C VAL A 103 -19.22 -12.42 -0.92
N VAL A 104 -19.65 -12.33 -2.16
CA VAL A 104 -20.89 -11.66 -2.55
C VAL A 104 -21.94 -12.65 -3.07
N LYS A 105 -23.20 -12.35 -2.79
CA LYS A 105 -24.32 -13.14 -3.25
C LYS A 105 -24.70 -12.75 -4.68
N THR A 106 -24.66 -13.72 -5.59
CA THR A 106 -25.06 -13.60 -6.99
C THR A 106 -26.29 -14.44 -7.30
N ALA A 107 -26.78 -14.41 -8.52
CA ALA A 107 -27.89 -15.28 -8.95
C ALA A 107 -27.52 -16.78 -8.88
N SER A 108 -26.24 -17.13 -9.01
CA SER A 108 -25.72 -18.51 -8.98
C SER A 108 -25.29 -18.97 -7.58
N GLY A 109 -25.27 -18.09 -6.60
CA GLY A 109 -24.80 -18.39 -5.24
C GLY A 109 -23.79 -17.38 -4.72
N TRP A 110 -22.96 -17.79 -3.77
CA TRP A 110 -21.94 -16.96 -3.16
C TRP A 110 -20.60 -17.12 -3.88
N GLN A 111 -19.95 -16.00 -4.23
CA GLN A 111 -18.69 -15.96 -4.95
C GLN A 111 -17.77 -14.88 -4.35
N PHE A 112 -16.44 -15.08 -4.41
CA PHE A 112 -15.50 -14.02 -4.06
C PHE A 112 -15.58 -12.88 -5.06
N ASP A 113 -15.54 -11.63 -4.55
CA ASP A 113 -15.43 -10.42 -5.39
C ASP A 113 -14.02 -9.86 -5.37
N LEU A 114 -13.20 -10.32 -6.32
CA LEU A 114 -11.81 -9.90 -6.43
C LEU A 114 -11.67 -8.40 -6.71
N LYS A 115 -12.64 -7.79 -7.39
CA LYS A 115 -12.60 -6.35 -7.70
C LYS A 115 -12.77 -5.51 -6.42
N GLN A 116 -13.74 -5.86 -5.58
CA GLN A 116 -13.89 -5.21 -4.27
C GLN A 116 -12.68 -5.52 -3.38
N GLY A 117 -12.17 -6.76 -3.41
CA GLY A 117 -10.98 -7.15 -2.68
C GLY A 117 -9.75 -6.35 -3.07
N ALA A 118 -9.53 -6.11 -4.35
CA ALA A 118 -8.43 -5.29 -4.85
C ALA A 118 -8.51 -3.85 -4.34
N GLN A 119 -9.73 -3.27 -4.32
CA GLN A 119 -9.93 -1.92 -3.78
C GLN A 119 -9.64 -1.86 -2.28
N GLU A 120 -10.05 -2.86 -1.52
CA GLU A 120 -9.78 -2.95 -0.09
C GLU A 120 -8.28 -3.13 0.20
N ILE A 121 -7.58 -3.98 -0.56
CA ILE A 121 -6.12 -4.16 -0.46
C ILE A 121 -5.41 -2.83 -0.69
N LEU A 122 -5.76 -2.12 -1.76
CA LEU A 122 -5.20 -0.80 -2.08
C LEU A 122 -5.48 0.22 -0.97
N THR A 123 -6.71 0.27 -0.45
CA THR A 123 -7.08 1.18 0.65
C THR A 123 -6.22 0.92 1.90
N ARG A 124 -6.01 -0.34 2.25
CA ARG A 124 -5.16 -0.71 3.40
C ARG A 124 -3.69 -0.41 3.16
N GLU A 125 -3.21 -0.58 1.93
CA GLU A 125 -1.84 -0.25 1.56
C GLU A 125 -1.60 1.26 1.67
N ILE A 126 -2.49 2.08 1.10
CA ILE A 126 -2.46 3.54 1.24
C ILE A 126 -2.42 3.93 2.72
N GLY A 127 -3.33 3.39 3.55
CA GLY A 127 -3.36 3.71 4.98
C GLY A 127 -2.06 3.35 5.71
N ARG A 128 -1.46 2.19 5.42
CA ARG A 128 -0.15 1.81 5.98
C ARG A 128 0.98 2.76 5.54
N ASN A 129 0.98 3.15 4.28
CA ASN A 129 1.99 4.06 3.75
C ASN A 129 1.86 5.46 4.36
N GLU A 130 0.64 5.96 4.55
CA GLU A 130 0.35 7.23 5.20
C GLU A 130 0.81 7.25 6.67
N LEU A 131 0.48 6.20 7.43
CA LEU A 131 0.96 6.05 8.80
C LEU A 131 2.49 5.98 8.84
N ALA A 132 3.13 5.21 7.96
CA ALA A 132 4.58 5.13 7.88
C ALA A 132 5.22 6.50 7.50
N ALA A 133 4.56 7.30 6.67
CA ALA A 133 5.03 8.64 6.33
C ALA A 133 4.96 9.60 7.52
N ILE A 134 3.91 9.52 8.34
CA ILE A 134 3.78 10.29 9.58
C ILE A 134 4.88 9.90 10.58
N GLU A 135 5.07 8.61 10.83
CA GLU A 135 6.15 8.09 11.68
C GLU A 135 7.54 8.53 11.19
N ALA A 136 7.73 8.51 9.87
CA ALA A 136 8.96 8.98 9.25
C ALA A 136 9.22 10.49 9.49
N LEU A 137 8.17 11.31 9.45
CA LEU A 137 8.29 12.74 9.77
C LEU A 137 8.68 12.95 11.24
N HIS A 138 8.09 12.23 12.19
CA HIS A 138 8.51 12.28 13.60
C HIS A 138 9.96 11.84 13.77
N ALA A 139 10.38 10.75 13.12
CA ALA A 139 11.78 10.31 13.15
C ALA A 139 12.74 11.36 12.56
N CYS A 140 12.31 12.11 11.54
CA CYS A 140 13.08 13.20 10.98
C CYS A 140 13.19 14.40 11.93
N VAL A 141 12.15 14.71 12.71
CA VAL A 141 12.21 15.75 13.76
C VAL A 141 13.26 15.39 14.80
N ASP A 142 13.24 14.15 15.30
CA ASP A 142 14.26 13.66 16.23
C ASP A 142 15.67 13.71 15.62
N ALA A 143 15.81 13.35 14.36
CA ALA A 143 17.09 13.38 13.66
C ALA A 143 17.63 14.81 13.49
N GLN A 144 16.76 15.78 13.21
CA GLN A 144 17.11 17.19 13.13
C GLN A 144 17.60 17.73 14.48
N GLN A 145 16.97 17.35 15.57
CA GLN A 145 17.41 17.75 16.92
C GLN A 145 18.79 17.17 17.25
N ARG A 146 19.03 15.88 16.92
CA ARG A 146 20.35 15.25 17.09
C ARG A 146 21.42 15.91 16.22
N TYR A 147 21.09 16.23 14.98
CA TYR A 147 22.01 16.92 14.07
C TYR A 147 22.36 18.30 14.58
N PHE A 148 21.36 19.06 15.07
CA PHE A 148 21.55 20.38 15.65
C PHE A 148 22.45 20.35 16.91
N ALA A 149 22.28 19.36 17.77
CA ALA A 149 23.11 19.20 18.97
C ALA A 149 24.61 19.09 18.66
N ILE A 150 24.95 18.50 17.49
CA ILE A 150 26.34 18.32 17.05
C ILE A 150 26.84 19.53 16.24
N ASN A 151 26.03 20.04 15.32
CA ASN A 151 26.45 20.97 14.28
C ASN A 151 26.04 22.44 14.56
N GLN A 152 25.19 22.67 15.58
CA GLN A 152 24.62 23.99 15.96
C GLN A 152 23.83 24.66 14.81
N GLN A 153 23.39 23.85 13.85
CA GLN A 153 22.53 24.20 12.73
C GLN A 153 21.68 22.98 12.32
N TYR A 154 20.53 23.21 11.73
CA TYR A 154 19.71 22.15 11.19
C TYR A 154 20.23 21.69 9.83
N ALA A 155 20.00 20.40 9.51
CA ALA A 155 20.34 19.86 8.20
C ALA A 155 19.37 20.38 7.13
N GLU A 156 19.91 20.73 5.97
CA GLU A 156 19.12 21.14 4.79
C GLU A 156 18.80 19.98 3.86
N LYS A 157 19.36 18.80 4.11
CA LYS A 157 19.20 17.59 3.30
C LYS A 157 18.84 16.39 4.16
N ILE A 158 18.04 15.49 3.61
CA ILE A 158 17.80 14.20 4.25
C ILE A 158 19.01 13.29 4.06
N VAL A 159 19.45 13.13 2.81
CA VAL A 159 20.65 12.34 2.49
C VAL A 159 21.82 13.28 2.27
N SER A 160 22.94 13.01 2.93
CA SER A 160 24.16 13.78 2.77
C SER A 160 24.73 13.66 1.36
N THR A 161 25.47 14.69 0.94
CA THR A 161 26.32 14.62 -0.24
C THR A 161 27.41 13.56 -0.01
N ASP A 162 27.76 12.81 -1.05
CA ASP A 162 28.80 11.78 -0.98
C ASP A 162 30.08 12.29 -0.33
N GLY A 163 30.54 11.55 0.68
CA GLY A 163 31.76 11.90 1.45
C GLY A 163 31.57 13.05 2.44
N LYS A 164 30.34 13.59 2.61
CA LYS A 164 30.03 14.66 3.58
C LYS A 164 29.05 14.17 4.64
N LYS A 165 28.91 14.95 5.70
CA LYS A 165 27.90 14.78 6.77
C LYS A 165 27.00 16.03 6.85
N ASP A 166 26.49 16.46 5.66
CA ASP A 166 25.69 17.68 5.47
C ASP A 166 24.17 17.42 5.37
N GLY A 167 23.74 16.22 5.73
CA GLY A 167 22.34 15.80 5.79
C GLY A 167 22.07 14.94 7.03
N LEU A 168 20.86 14.44 7.16
CA LEU A 168 20.43 13.60 8.31
C LEU A 168 20.92 12.15 8.21
N TYR A 169 21.16 11.65 6.99
CA TYR A 169 21.70 10.32 6.75
C TYR A 169 23.01 10.39 5.96
N TRP A 170 23.99 9.58 6.38
CA TRP A 170 25.21 9.24 5.64
C TRP A 170 25.61 7.79 5.96
N PRO A 171 26.23 7.08 5.01
CA PRO A 171 26.77 5.76 5.27
C PRO A 171 27.87 5.81 6.33
N VAL A 172 27.87 4.86 7.26
CA VAL A 172 28.88 4.75 8.33
C VAL A 172 29.58 3.38 8.24
N ALA A 173 30.88 3.35 8.55
CA ALA A 173 31.62 2.11 8.70
C ALA A 173 31.32 1.45 10.06
N PRO A 174 31.57 0.13 10.19
CA PRO A 174 31.42 -0.56 11.46
C PRO A 174 32.26 0.10 12.57
N GLY A 175 31.60 0.47 13.67
CA GLY A 175 32.25 1.14 14.82
C GLY A 175 32.24 2.67 14.78
N GLU A 176 31.77 3.29 13.70
CA GLU A 176 31.56 4.75 13.66
C GLU A 176 30.21 5.13 14.30
N THR A 177 30.13 6.40 14.71
CA THR A 177 28.87 6.96 15.24
C THR A 177 27.81 6.97 14.14
N PRO A 178 26.63 6.36 14.36
CA PRO A 178 25.55 6.34 13.38
C PRO A 178 25.11 7.73 12.96
N SER A 179 24.64 7.87 11.72
CA SER A 179 23.94 9.08 11.27
C SER A 179 22.61 9.24 12.04
N PRO A 180 22.11 10.48 12.18
CA PRO A 180 20.85 10.76 12.88
C PRO A 180 19.66 9.96 12.35
N LEU A 181 19.58 9.74 11.01
CA LEU A 181 18.64 8.83 10.37
C LEU A 181 19.30 7.51 9.98
N GLY A 182 18.51 6.43 9.97
CA GLY A 182 18.96 5.13 9.52
C GLY A 182 18.97 4.98 8.00
N PRO A 183 19.58 3.87 7.47
CA PRO A 183 19.74 3.62 6.03
C PRO A 183 18.41 3.42 5.28
N ALA A 184 17.30 3.19 5.98
CA ALA A 184 15.97 3.05 5.38
C ALA A 184 15.52 4.32 4.62
N PHE A 185 16.04 5.49 5.00
CA PHE A 185 15.78 6.78 4.34
C PHE A 185 16.66 7.03 3.11
N SER A 186 17.64 6.18 2.84
CA SER A 186 18.42 6.22 1.61
C SER A 186 17.73 5.34 0.57
N PRO A 187 17.01 5.91 -0.40
CA PRO A 187 16.34 5.10 -1.42
C PRO A 187 17.40 4.32 -2.20
N LYS A 188 17.22 2.99 -2.29
CA LYS A 188 18.10 2.11 -3.08
C LYS A 188 18.03 2.46 -4.57
N GLU A 189 16.90 2.99 -5.00
CA GLU A 189 16.64 3.43 -6.37
C GLU A 189 16.01 4.84 -6.38
N PRO A 190 16.45 5.72 -7.27
CA PRO A 190 15.83 7.04 -7.42
C PRO A 190 14.35 6.93 -7.75
N GLY A 191 13.51 7.63 -7.00
CA GLY A 191 12.07 7.73 -7.27
C GLY A 191 11.14 6.80 -6.52
N ILE A 192 11.65 5.73 -5.89
CA ILE A 192 10.80 4.79 -5.10
C ILE A 192 10.25 5.47 -3.84
N GLY A 193 11.01 6.36 -3.22
CA GLY A 193 10.62 6.96 -1.94
C GLY A 193 10.75 6.00 -0.75
N TYR A 194 10.27 6.42 0.41
CA TYR A 194 10.17 5.61 1.62
C TYR A 194 8.69 5.29 1.88
N HIS A 195 8.32 4.03 1.91
CA HIS A 195 6.92 3.58 2.02
C HIS A 195 5.97 4.32 1.06
N GLY A 196 6.36 4.43 -0.22
CA GLY A 196 5.54 5.10 -1.23
C GLY A 196 5.44 6.62 -1.10
N TYR A 197 6.27 7.25 -0.24
CA TYR A 197 6.31 8.69 -0.01
C TYR A 197 7.67 9.31 -0.33
N ARG A 198 7.64 10.53 -0.83
CA ARG A 198 8.81 11.41 -0.99
C ARG A 198 8.83 12.45 0.10
N PHE A 199 10.03 12.83 0.52
CA PHE A 199 10.26 13.77 1.61
C PHE A 199 11.17 14.89 1.17
N ARG A 200 10.94 16.09 1.70
CA ARG A 200 11.80 17.25 1.49
C ARG A 200 11.84 18.13 2.74
N ILE A 201 13.03 18.62 3.07
CA ILE A 201 13.18 19.66 4.08
C ILE A 201 12.81 21.00 3.43
N LEU A 202 12.02 21.80 4.14
CA LEU A 202 11.67 23.16 3.77
C LEU A 202 12.65 24.13 4.44
N PRO A 203 13.13 25.15 3.72
CA PRO A 203 13.95 26.18 4.33
C PRO A 203 13.12 27.01 5.31
N GLU A 204 13.68 27.25 6.51
CA GLU A 204 13.08 28.10 7.53
C GLU A 204 14.14 29.09 8.07
N SER A 205 13.70 30.31 8.34
CA SER A 205 14.61 31.33 8.90
C SER A 205 15.03 31.00 10.33
N LYS A 206 14.22 30.28 11.07
CA LYS A 206 14.50 29.77 12.42
C LYS A 206 13.85 28.38 12.52
N GLY A 207 14.68 27.37 12.83
CA GLY A 207 14.17 25.99 12.91
C GLY A 207 14.23 25.24 11.59
N PHE A 208 13.32 24.29 11.42
CA PHE A 208 13.15 23.50 10.20
C PHE A 208 11.69 23.13 10.02
N ALA A 209 11.35 22.77 8.81
CA ALA A 209 10.10 22.10 8.48
C ALA A 209 10.35 21.02 7.41
N MET A 210 9.41 20.11 7.28
CA MET A 210 9.47 19.05 6.28
C MET A 210 8.11 18.83 5.65
N VAL A 211 8.10 18.37 4.41
CA VAL A 211 6.92 17.95 3.67
C VAL A 211 7.12 16.54 3.15
N ALA A 212 6.04 15.72 3.22
CA ALA A 212 5.95 14.41 2.62
C ALA A 212 4.76 14.36 1.68
N TRP A 213 4.91 13.71 0.50
CA TRP A 213 3.84 13.54 -0.48
C TRP A 213 3.94 12.18 -1.16
N PRO A 214 2.81 11.59 -1.64
CA PRO A 214 2.83 10.28 -2.26
C PRO A 214 3.62 10.28 -3.57
N VAL A 215 4.36 9.19 -3.83
CA VAL A 215 5.05 8.95 -5.12
C VAL A 215 4.03 8.89 -6.26
N SER A 216 2.88 8.25 -5.99
CA SER A 216 1.76 8.12 -6.93
C SER A 216 0.44 8.32 -6.20
N TYR A 217 -0.22 9.46 -6.47
CA TYR A 217 -1.52 9.80 -5.87
C TYR A 217 -2.57 8.72 -6.13
N GLY A 218 -3.29 8.32 -5.08
CA GLY A 218 -4.33 7.29 -5.17
C GLY A 218 -3.80 5.86 -5.35
N GLN A 219 -2.48 5.66 -5.38
CA GLN A 219 -1.84 4.35 -5.45
C GLN A 219 -0.94 4.11 -4.23
N THR A 220 -0.03 5.02 -3.94
CA THR A 220 0.86 4.90 -2.78
C THR A 220 0.40 5.73 -1.58
N GLY A 221 -0.46 6.70 -1.78
CA GLY A 221 -1.03 7.58 -0.77
C GLY A 221 -2.02 8.57 -1.38
N VAL A 222 -2.81 9.20 -0.54
CA VAL A 222 -3.75 10.29 -0.87
C VAL A 222 -3.29 11.58 -0.21
N MET A 223 -3.08 11.54 1.12
CA MET A 223 -2.70 12.72 1.88
C MET A 223 -1.24 13.11 1.67
N SER A 224 -0.97 14.41 1.70
CA SER A 224 0.36 14.98 1.87
C SER A 224 0.48 15.53 3.28
N PHE A 225 1.67 15.44 3.87
CA PHE A 225 1.90 15.78 5.27
C PHE A 225 2.98 16.84 5.38
N MET A 226 2.89 17.71 6.40
CA MET A 226 4.00 18.58 6.78
C MET A 226 4.18 18.58 8.29
N VAL A 227 5.41 18.81 8.74
CA VAL A 227 5.80 18.89 10.14
C VAL A 227 6.79 20.03 10.33
N ASN A 228 6.82 20.63 11.51
CA ASN A 228 7.83 21.59 11.93
C ASN A 228 8.59 21.08 13.17
N GLN A 229 9.45 21.91 13.71
CA GLN A 229 10.25 21.63 14.91
C GLN A 229 9.43 21.36 16.18
N ASP A 230 8.14 21.73 16.23
CA ASP A 230 7.24 21.47 17.36
C ASP A 230 6.63 20.07 17.30
N ASP A 231 7.04 19.26 16.32
CA ASP A 231 6.60 17.89 16.08
C ASP A 231 5.07 17.75 15.87
N LYS A 232 4.45 18.78 15.33
CA LYS A 232 3.04 18.78 14.96
C LYS A 232 2.89 18.51 13.49
N VAL A 233 2.27 17.35 13.19
CA VAL A 233 2.00 16.93 11.81
C VAL A 233 0.66 17.49 11.35
N TYR A 234 0.66 18.03 10.14
CA TYR A 234 -0.54 18.47 9.42
C TYR A 234 -0.68 17.70 8.13
N GLN A 235 -1.92 17.50 7.68
CA GLN A 235 -2.25 16.78 6.46
C GLN A 235 -3.16 17.60 5.55
N THR A 236 -3.03 17.37 4.24
CA THR A 236 -3.93 17.92 3.22
C THR A 236 -3.98 17.00 2.01
N ASP A 237 -5.12 16.98 1.31
CA ASP A 237 -5.23 16.31 0.00
C ASP A 237 -4.93 17.31 -1.12
N PHE A 238 -3.78 17.15 -1.76
CA PHE A 238 -3.37 17.96 -2.91
C PHE A 238 -3.93 17.45 -4.26
N GLY A 239 -4.54 16.25 -4.25
CA GLY A 239 -5.01 15.61 -5.45
C GLY A 239 -3.87 15.12 -6.35
N HIS A 240 -4.16 14.95 -7.62
CA HIS A 240 -3.17 14.49 -8.62
C HIS A 240 -1.95 15.41 -8.77
N ASP A 241 -2.05 16.66 -8.32
CA ASP A 241 -0.96 17.65 -8.36
C ASP A 241 -0.06 17.61 -7.12
N SER A 242 -0.16 16.56 -6.27
CA SER A 242 0.53 16.46 -5.00
C SER A 242 2.04 16.72 -5.11
N GLN A 243 2.71 16.17 -6.12
CA GLN A 243 4.13 16.41 -6.34
C GLN A 243 4.43 17.89 -6.64
N GLN A 244 3.68 18.50 -7.57
CA GLN A 244 3.92 19.88 -7.97
C GLN A 244 3.67 20.84 -6.80
N LYS A 245 2.56 20.66 -6.08
CA LYS A 245 2.20 21.50 -4.93
C LYS A 245 3.18 21.35 -3.78
N ALA A 246 3.57 20.11 -3.44
CA ALA A 246 4.56 19.87 -2.39
C ALA A 246 5.94 20.47 -2.72
N GLN A 247 6.36 20.41 -4.00
CA GLN A 247 7.62 21.01 -4.44
C GLN A 247 7.58 22.53 -4.46
N ALA A 248 6.41 23.14 -4.64
CA ALA A 248 6.22 24.58 -4.64
C ALA A 248 6.19 25.21 -3.22
N LEU A 249 6.03 24.40 -2.17
CA LEU A 249 6.07 24.90 -0.79
C LEU A 249 7.46 25.48 -0.48
N SER A 250 7.50 26.71 -0.01
CA SER A 250 8.74 27.40 0.35
C SER A 250 8.98 27.53 1.86
N ALA A 251 7.95 27.30 2.68
CA ALA A 251 8.00 27.40 4.14
C ALA A 251 6.87 26.59 4.78
N PHE A 252 6.95 26.39 6.10
CA PHE A 252 5.87 25.85 6.89
C PHE A 252 4.79 26.92 7.12
N SER A 253 3.71 26.81 6.38
CA SER A 253 2.58 27.73 6.47
C SER A 253 1.26 26.98 6.25
N PRO A 254 0.79 26.20 7.25
CA PRO A 254 -0.46 25.50 7.14
C PRO A 254 -1.62 26.51 7.12
N ASP A 255 -2.28 26.61 5.99
CA ASP A 255 -3.51 27.37 5.82
C ASP A 255 -4.75 26.54 6.23
N LYS A 256 -5.95 27.07 5.98
CA LYS A 256 -7.21 26.42 6.33
C LYS A 256 -7.47 25.06 5.60
N THR A 257 -6.69 24.74 4.59
CA THR A 257 -6.80 23.44 3.88
C THR A 257 -6.03 22.33 4.59
N TRP A 258 -5.10 22.70 5.48
CA TRP A 258 -4.35 21.78 6.28
C TRP A 258 -5.07 21.47 7.59
N GLN A 259 -5.14 20.22 7.95
CA GLN A 259 -5.74 19.73 9.18
C GLN A 259 -4.66 19.09 10.06
N PRO A 260 -4.65 19.33 11.38
CA PRO A 260 -3.74 18.61 12.26
C PRO A 260 -4.07 17.12 12.24
N VAL A 261 -3.04 16.29 12.19
CA VAL A 261 -3.17 14.85 12.38
C VAL A 261 -3.40 14.60 13.87
N ALA A 262 -4.39 13.78 14.20
CA ALA A 262 -4.60 13.36 15.58
C ALA A 262 -3.39 12.54 16.08
N PRO A 263 -2.94 12.73 17.34
CA PRO A 263 -1.85 11.97 17.93
C PRO A 263 -2.17 10.49 18.07
#